data_c419294d98d05d949a5d8b67fd48e962
#
_entry.id   c419294d98d05d949a5d8b67fd48e962
#
_cell.length_a   1.000
_cell.length_b   1.000
_cell.length_c   1.000
_cell.angle_alpha   90.00
_cell.angle_beta   90.00
_cell.angle_gamma   90.00
#
_symmetry.space_group_name_H-M   'P 1'
#
loop_
_entity.id
_entity.type
_entity.pdbx_description
1 polymer ?
#
loop_
_entity_poly.entity_id
_entity_poly.type
_entity_poly.pdbx_seq_one_letter_code
_entity_poly.pdbx_strand_id
1 'polypeptide(L)'
;MPEHSFLRLRGLSWWIALAISGSPFNALADDTIQFDGRFLDLKGNTKIDLGRFSQKGYVEPGKYNLRVHVNNQPLPDDYDIYWYATENDPNKSYACLSPELVAQFGLKEDIAKNLQWIRDGQCLNTALLAGTEISGDLGQSALLVSVPQAYLEYTDSEWDPPSRWDDGIPGLIADYSINAQTRHENGGDDTNDISGNGTVGVNVGPWRLRADWQSDYQHTRSNDDGDTDDSGDRKSVV
;
A
#
# COMPACT_ATOMS: atom_id res chain seq x y z
N MET A 1 -0.59 -3.48 -81.18
CA MET A 1 0.21 -4.68 -80.92
C MET A 1 1.53 -4.23 -80.37
N PRO A 2 1.91 -4.46 -79.11
CA PRO A 2 2.43 -5.72 -78.65
C PRO A 2 1.87 -6.10 -77.22
N GLU A 3 1.82 -7.40 -77.06
CA GLU A 3 1.55 -8.05 -75.80
C GLU A 3 2.69 -7.81 -74.78
N HIS A 4 2.37 -7.46 -73.56
CA HIS A 4 3.32 -7.45 -72.45
C HIS A 4 2.94 -8.47 -71.41
N SER A 5 3.79 -9.47 -71.36
CA SER A 5 3.82 -10.59 -70.40
C SER A 5 3.79 -10.16 -68.93
N PHE A 6 2.68 -10.45 -68.24
CA PHE A 6 2.54 -10.46 -66.80
C PHE A 6 2.82 -11.87 -66.25
N LEU A 7 4.05 -12.28 -66.19
CA LEU A 7 4.41 -13.57 -65.60
C LEU A 7 5.87 -13.56 -65.20
N ARG A 8 6.15 -13.03 -64.00
CA ARG A 8 7.40 -13.36 -63.26
C ARG A 8 7.49 -12.81 -61.83
N LEU A 9 6.42 -12.57 -61.12
CA LEU A 9 6.50 -12.12 -59.72
C LEU A 9 5.81 -13.04 -58.69
N ARG A 10 5.39 -14.22 -59.05
CA ARG A 10 4.71 -15.17 -58.13
C ARG A 10 5.63 -16.20 -57.48
N GLY A 11 6.89 -16.30 -57.93
CA GLY A 11 7.84 -17.30 -57.40
C GLY A 11 8.66 -16.87 -56.21
N LEU A 12 8.82 -15.55 -55.97
CA LEU A 12 9.70 -15.05 -54.88
C LEU A 12 9.00 -14.96 -53.54
N SER A 13 7.67 -14.81 -53.51
CA SER A 13 6.89 -14.67 -52.28
C SER A 13 6.74 -15.97 -51.48
N TRP A 14 6.87 -17.12 -52.15
CA TRP A 14 6.74 -18.42 -51.47
C TRP A 14 7.99 -18.87 -50.76
N TRP A 15 9.17 -18.42 -51.17
CA TRP A 15 10.43 -18.75 -50.49
C TRP A 15 10.69 -17.92 -49.25
N ILE A 16 10.12 -16.72 -49.17
CA ILE A 16 10.24 -15.85 -47.96
C ILE A 16 9.29 -16.33 -46.86
N ALA A 17 8.13 -16.89 -47.19
CA ALA A 17 7.19 -17.44 -46.20
C ALA A 17 7.70 -18.74 -45.52
N LEU A 18 8.60 -19.49 -46.18
CA LEU A 18 9.12 -20.74 -45.62
C LEU A 18 10.32 -20.54 -44.67
N ALA A 19 10.97 -19.37 -44.69
CA ALA A 19 12.12 -19.06 -43.87
C ALA A 19 11.75 -18.57 -42.43
N ILE A 20 10.47 -18.22 -42.19
CA ILE A 20 9.99 -17.70 -40.91
C ILE A 20 9.36 -18.79 -40.02
N SER A 21 9.10 -20.00 -40.59
CA SER A 21 8.48 -21.11 -39.86
C SER A 21 9.48 -22.08 -39.18
N GLY A 22 10.75 -21.70 -39.10
CA GLY A 22 11.79 -22.56 -38.53
C GLY A 22 12.28 -22.11 -37.17
N SER A 23 11.84 -22.80 -36.16
CA SER A 23 12.35 -22.95 -34.78
C SER A 23 11.77 -21.99 -33.74
N PRO A 24 11.01 -22.50 -32.77
CA PRO A 24 10.91 -21.87 -31.50
C PRO A 24 12.29 -21.98 -30.85
N PHE A 25 13.10 -20.94 -30.88
CA PHE A 25 14.20 -20.79 -29.97
C PHE A 25 13.57 -20.62 -28.59
N ASN A 26 13.47 -21.73 -27.86
CA ASN A 26 13.34 -21.66 -26.42
C ASN A 26 14.65 -21.05 -25.90
N ALA A 27 14.70 -19.73 -25.78
CA ALA A 27 15.70 -19.07 -24.99
C ALA A 27 15.41 -19.45 -23.54
N LEU A 28 16.01 -20.54 -23.08
CA LEU A 28 16.15 -20.80 -21.64
C LEU A 28 17.10 -19.72 -21.15
N ALA A 29 16.54 -18.68 -20.56
CA ALA A 29 17.32 -17.74 -19.78
C ALA A 29 17.86 -18.52 -18.59
N ASP A 30 19.16 -18.81 -18.60
CA ASP A 30 19.86 -19.34 -17.46
C ASP A 30 19.93 -18.21 -16.42
N ASP A 31 19.14 -18.35 -15.35
CA ASP A 31 19.05 -17.37 -14.25
C ASP A 31 20.30 -17.42 -13.33
N THR A 32 21.37 -18.11 -13.74
CA THR A 32 22.62 -18.20 -12.98
C THR A 32 23.56 -17.05 -13.30
N ILE A 33 23.89 -16.26 -12.28
CA ILE A 33 24.89 -15.22 -12.35
C ILE A 33 26.28 -15.87 -12.15
N GLN A 34 27.16 -15.79 -13.15
CA GLN A 34 28.51 -16.31 -13.02
C GLN A 34 29.43 -15.25 -12.38
N PHE A 35 29.92 -15.53 -11.19
CA PHE A 35 30.94 -14.72 -10.53
C PHE A 35 32.34 -15.22 -10.92
N ASP A 36 33.18 -14.33 -11.47
CA ASP A 36 34.59 -14.64 -11.68
C ASP A 36 35.37 -14.41 -10.37
N GLY A 37 35.68 -15.50 -9.68
CA GLY A 37 36.46 -15.47 -8.41
C GLY A 37 37.85 -14.86 -8.49
N ARG A 38 38.35 -14.59 -9.70
CA ARG A 38 39.65 -13.95 -9.93
C ARG A 38 39.69 -12.47 -9.51
N PHE A 39 38.53 -11.83 -9.42
CA PHE A 39 38.44 -10.44 -8.94
C PHE A 39 38.43 -10.33 -7.41
N LEU A 40 38.26 -11.44 -6.70
CA LEU A 40 38.32 -11.45 -5.25
C LEU A 40 39.78 -11.70 -4.85
N ASP A 41 40.47 -10.64 -4.44
CA ASP A 41 41.89 -10.73 -3.93
C ASP A 41 41.88 -11.41 -2.55
N LEU A 42 41.67 -12.73 -2.57
CA LEU A 42 41.67 -13.56 -1.37
C LEU A 42 43.09 -13.90 -0.98
N LYS A 43 43.62 -13.22 0.01
CA LYS A 43 44.89 -13.61 0.67
C LYS A 43 44.66 -14.92 1.41
N GLY A 44 44.99 -16.03 0.76
CA GLY A 44 44.95 -17.36 1.35
C GLY A 44 44.10 -18.36 0.54
N ASN A 45 44.31 -19.65 0.81
CA ASN A 45 43.70 -20.78 0.12
C ASN A 45 42.21 -20.98 0.49
N THR A 46 41.49 -19.93 0.81
CA THR A 46 40.07 -19.98 1.22
C THR A 46 39.22 -20.06 -0.05
N LYS A 47 38.70 -21.24 -0.38
CA LYS A 47 37.68 -21.43 -1.39
C LYS A 47 36.37 -20.89 -0.83
N ILE A 48 36.00 -19.67 -1.21
CA ILE A 48 34.64 -19.16 -0.94
C ILE A 48 33.70 -19.82 -1.95
N ASP A 49 32.69 -20.51 -1.44
CA ASP A 49 31.61 -21.04 -2.26
C ASP A 49 30.72 -19.90 -2.73
N LEU A 50 30.93 -19.43 -3.95
CA LEU A 50 30.16 -18.38 -4.59
C LEU A 50 28.89 -18.93 -5.23
N GLY A 51 28.66 -20.27 -5.21
CA GLY A 51 27.51 -20.91 -5.80
C GLY A 51 26.18 -20.42 -5.23
N ARG A 52 26.15 -20.03 -3.95
CA ARG A 52 24.96 -19.46 -3.31
C ARG A 52 24.54 -18.12 -3.90
N PHE A 53 25.52 -17.28 -4.23
CA PHE A 53 25.29 -15.93 -4.74
C PHE A 53 25.04 -15.90 -6.25
N SER A 54 25.26 -17.04 -6.94
CA SER A 54 24.97 -17.15 -8.37
C SER A 54 23.48 -17.37 -8.66
N GLN A 55 22.66 -17.67 -7.65
CA GLN A 55 21.22 -17.81 -7.82
C GLN A 55 20.53 -16.46 -7.65
N LYS A 56 19.77 -16.06 -8.66
CA LYS A 56 18.98 -14.83 -8.62
C LYS A 56 17.97 -14.90 -7.46
N GLY A 57 17.95 -13.85 -6.62
CA GLY A 57 17.02 -13.76 -5.50
C GLY A 57 17.43 -14.56 -4.26
N TYR A 58 18.65 -15.14 -4.21
CA TYR A 58 19.14 -15.75 -2.98
C TYR A 58 19.39 -14.68 -1.92
N VAL A 59 18.79 -14.89 -0.76
CA VAL A 59 19.02 -14.08 0.45
C VAL A 59 19.63 -14.99 1.51
N GLU A 60 20.72 -14.57 2.13
CA GLU A 60 21.36 -15.37 3.17
C GLU A 60 20.43 -15.51 4.38
N PRO A 61 20.38 -16.70 5.03
CA PRO A 61 19.58 -16.88 6.23
C PRO A 61 19.94 -15.87 7.32
N GLY A 62 18.91 -15.21 7.87
CA GLY A 62 19.10 -14.15 8.86
C GLY A 62 17.82 -13.34 9.08
N LYS A 63 17.93 -12.32 9.90
CA LYS A 63 16.86 -11.36 10.18
C LYS A 63 17.13 -10.05 9.46
N TYR A 64 16.16 -9.56 8.72
CA TYR A 64 16.23 -8.33 7.95
C TYR A 64 15.04 -7.46 8.23
N ASN A 65 15.24 -6.16 8.42
CA ASN A 65 14.16 -5.19 8.50
C ASN A 65 13.92 -4.64 7.08
N LEU A 66 12.77 -4.94 6.50
CA LEU A 66 12.49 -4.68 5.09
C LEU A 66 11.14 -3.99 4.93
N ARG A 67 11.06 -3.11 3.95
CA ARG A 67 9.80 -2.60 3.42
C ARG A 67 9.14 -3.67 2.54
N VAL A 68 7.89 -3.99 2.84
CA VAL A 68 7.17 -5.03 2.10
C VAL A 68 6.29 -4.40 1.03
N HIS A 69 6.40 -4.93 -0.18
CA HIS A 69 5.54 -4.56 -1.30
C HIS A 69 4.68 -5.75 -1.71
N VAL A 70 3.37 -5.59 -1.70
CA VAL A 70 2.43 -6.59 -2.19
C VAL A 70 1.88 -6.11 -3.53
N ASN A 71 2.18 -6.84 -4.60
CA ASN A 71 1.81 -6.46 -5.98
C ASN A 71 2.20 -5.00 -6.32
N ASN A 72 3.44 -4.62 -5.99
CA ASN A 72 4.01 -3.28 -6.14
C ASN A 72 3.44 -2.18 -5.22
N GLN A 73 2.49 -2.49 -4.35
CA GLN A 73 1.99 -1.56 -3.35
C GLN A 73 2.79 -1.72 -2.06
N PRO A 74 3.43 -0.65 -1.54
CA PRO A 74 4.12 -0.71 -0.27
C PRO A 74 3.13 -0.85 0.89
N LEU A 75 3.46 -1.67 1.87
CA LEU A 75 2.78 -1.66 3.16
C LEU A 75 3.24 -0.44 3.98
N PRO A 76 2.40 0.05 4.91
CA PRO A 76 2.69 1.27 5.66
C PRO A 76 3.92 1.16 6.57
N ASP A 77 4.23 -0.03 7.08
CA ASP A 77 5.30 -0.28 8.03
C ASP A 77 6.44 -1.08 7.44
N ASP A 78 7.61 -1.00 8.08
CA ASP A 78 8.74 -1.89 7.82
C ASP A 78 8.59 -3.13 8.73
N TYR A 79 8.93 -4.30 8.20
CA TYR A 79 8.75 -5.57 8.88
C TYR A 79 10.06 -6.30 9.11
N ASP A 80 10.17 -6.98 10.25
CA ASP A 80 11.26 -7.86 10.57
C ASP A 80 11.02 -9.24 9.92
N ILE A 81 11.72 -9.51 8.82
CA ILE A 81 11.59 -10.73 8.04
C ILE A 81 12.74 -11.67 8.36
N TYR A 82 12.41 -12.90 8.72
CA TYR A 82 13.40 -13.96 8.91
C TYR A 82 13.55 -14.78 7.64
N TRP A 83 14.78 -14.93 7.16
CA TRP A 83 15.13 -15.84 6.09
C TRP A 83 15.69 -17.14 6.65
N TYR A 84 15.21 -18.26 6.16
CA TYR A 84 15.66 -19.59 6.57
C TYR A 84 16.19 -20.36 5.37
N ALA A 85 17.23 -21.16 5.59
CA ALA A 85 17.69 -22.11 4.61
C ALA A 85 16.63 -23.21 4.39
N THR A 86 16.51 -23.69 3.16
CA THR A 86 15.63 -24.80 2.84
C THR A 86 16.29 -26.11 3.31
N GLU A 87 15.52 -27.00 3.94
CA GLU A 87 16.04 -28.25 4.50
C GLU A 87 16.69 -29.16 3.46
N ASN A 88 16.16 -29.18 2.25
CA ASN A 88 16.60 -30.06 1.16
C ASN A 88 17.69 -29.45 0.28
N ASP A 89 17.96 -28.16 0.37
CA ASP A 89 18.93 -27.45 -0.45
C ASP A 89 19.49 -26.23 0.32
N PRO A 90 20.72 -26.34 0.86
CA PRO A 90 21.33 -25.25 1.62
C PRO A 90 21.64 -24.01 0.76
N ASN A 91 21.59 -24.14 -0.57
CA ASN A 91 21.76 -23.02 -1.49
C ASN A 91 20.44 -22.29 -1.78
N LYS A 92 19.33 -22.74 -1.21
CA LYS A 92 18.03 -22.06 -1.29
C LYS A 92 17.59 -21.55 0.06
N SER A 93 16.96 -20.42 0.05
CA SER A 93 16.38 -19.81 1.24
C SER A 93 14.97 -19.34 0.95
N TYR A 94 14.18 -19.18 1.98
CA TYR A 94 12.83 -18.64 1.88
C TYR A 94 12.56 -17.64 2.98
N ALA A 95 11.74 -16.63 2.67
CA ALA A 95 11.27 -15.65 3.63
C ALA A 95 10.14 -16.23 4.48
N CYS A 96 10.22 -16.04 5.78
CA CYS A 96 9.16 -16.35 6.72
C CYS A 96 8.18 -15.18 6.77
N LEU A 97 7.00 -15.37 6.20
CA LEU A 97 5.91 -14.40 6.30
C LEU A 97 5.09 -14.70 7.54
N SER A 98 5.12 -13.78 8.51
CA SER A 98 4.36 -13.93 9.77
C SER A 98 2.86 -13.76 9.55
N PRO A 99 2.01 -14.31 10.46
CA PRO A 99 0.56 -14.11 10.39
C PRO A 99 0.15 -12.63 10.38
N GLU A 100 0.83 -11.79 11.15
CA GLU A 100 0.58 -10.35 11.22
C GLU A 100 0.86 -9.67 9.88
N LEU A 101 1.96 -10.03 9.23
CA LEU A 101 2.31 -9.51 7.91
C LEU A 101 1.31 -9.99 6.85
N VAL A 102 0.96 -11.28 6.85
CA VAL A 102 0.03 -11.86 5.86
C VAL A 102 -1.38 -11.27 6.00
N ALA A 103 -1.81 -10.90 7.21
CA ALA A 103 -3.08 -10.21 7.43
C ALA A 103 -3.17 -8.86 6.67
N GLN A 104 -2.01 -8.22 6.37
CA GLN A 104 -1.96 -6.97 5.62
C GLN A 104 -2.04 -7.15 4.09
N PHE A 105 -2.06 -8.39 3.60
CA PHE A 105 -2.07 -8.64 2.14
C PHE A 105 -3.41 -8.37 1.48
N GLY A 106 -4.50 -8.30 2.26
CA GLY A 106 -5.85 -8.13 1.72
C GLY A 106 -6.34 -9.39 1.00
N LEU A 107 -6.07 -10.56 1.56
CA LEU A 107 -6.55 -11.83 1.04
C LEU A 107 -8.06 -11.96 1.27
N LYS A 108 -8.75 -12.61 0.33
CA LYS A 108 -10.15 -13.00 0.51
C LYS A 108 -10.33 -13.83 1.78
N GLU A 109 -11.45 -13.66 2.45
CA GLU A 109 -11.74 -14.30 3.74
C GLU A 109 -11.68 -15.84 3.68
N ASP A 110 -12.15 -16.44 2.59
CA ASP A 110 -12.08 -17.89 2.34
C ASP A 110 -10.64 -18.37 2.16
N ILE A 111 -9.79 -17.59 1.50
CA ILE A 111 -8.36 -17.90 1.37
C ILE A 111 -7.65 -17.73 2.70
N ALA A 112 -7.86 -16.63 3.41
CA ALA A 112 -7.22 -16.34 4.68
C ALA A 112 -7.52 -17.40 5.76
N LYS A 113 -8.74 -17.94 5.80
CA LYS A 113 -9.14 -19.00 6.73
C LYS A 113 -8.49 -20.36 6.43
N ASN A 114 -8.10 -20.60 5.20
CA ASN A 114 -7.52 -21.88 4.75
C ASN A 114 -5.99 -21.85 4.65
N LEU A 115 -5.35 -20.77 5.09
CA LEU A 115 -3.90 -20.68 5.12
C LEU A 115 -3.30 -21.74 6.04
N GLN A 116 -2.20 -22.31 5.60
CA GLN A 116 -1.43 -23.22 6.42
C GLN A 116 -0.11 -22.59 6.84
N TRP A 117 0.28 -22.93 8.05
CA TRP A 117 1.44 -22.35 8.69
C TRP A 117 2.46 -23.44 9.02
N ILE A 118 3.72 -23.12 8.86
CA ILE A 118 4.86 -23.94 9.23
C ILE A 118 5.61 -23.29 10.40
N ARG A 119 6.59 -23.98 10.96
CA ARG A 119 7.41 -23.48 12.09
C ARG A 119 6.56 -23.03 13.29
N ASP A 120 5.74 -23.96 13.80
CA ASP A 120 4.86 -23.71 14.95
C ASP A 120 3.90 -22.50 14.74
N GLY A 121 3.45 -22.32 13.51
CA GLY A 121 2.49 -21.26 13.18
C GLY A 121 3.12 -19.89 12.85
N GLN A 122 4.44 -19.79 12.82
CA GLN A 122 5.13 -18.52 12.65
C GLN A 122 5.32 -18.11 11.17
N CYS A 123 5.35 -19.07 10.24
CA CYS A 123 5.64 -18.80 8.84
C CYS A 123 4.53 -19.36 7.93
N LEU A 124 4.13 -18.57 6.94
CA LEU A 124 3.18 -19.02 5.93
C LEU A 124 3.76 -20.14 5.07
N ASN A 125 2.98 -21.19 4.86
CA ASN A 125 3.27 -22.21 3.85
C ASN A 125 2.88 -21.69 2.45
N THR A 126 3.83 -21.07 1.76
CA THR A 126 3.60 -20.46 0.43
C THR A 126 3.33 -21.47 -0.67
N ALA A 127 3.68 -22.76 -0.49
CA ALA A 127 3.43 -23.81 -1.47
C ALA A 127 1.94 -24.02 -1.77
N LEU A 128 1.06 -23.59 -0.85
CA LEU A 128 -0.40 -23.70 -1.01
C LEU A 128 -1.04 -22.49 -1.69
N LEU A 129 -0.30 -21.40 -1.86
CA LEU A 129 -0.73 -20.24 -2.62
C LEU A 129 -0.08 -20.26 -4.02
N ALA A 130 -0.57 -21.14 -4.87
CA ALA A 130 -0.01 -21.32 -6.21
C ALA A 130 0.08 -20.00 -6.98
N GLY A 131 1.26 -19.73 -7.57
CA GLY A 131 1.52 -18.50 -8.31
C GLY A 131 1.92 -17.29 -7.43
N THR A 132 2.06 -17.49 -6.12
CA THR A 132 2.65 -16.48 -5.26
C THR A 132 4.18 -16.54 -5.36
N GLU A 133 4.79 -15.40 -5.67
CA GLU A 133 6.25 -15.25 -5.76
C GLU A 133 6.74 -14.31 -4.69
N ILE A 134 7.86 -14.67 -4.05
CA ILE A 134 8.47 -13.88 -2.99
C ILE A 134 9.95 -13.70 -3.33
N SER A 135 10.40 -12.47 -3.37
CA SER A 135 11.80 -12.14 -3.62
C SER A 135 12.28 -11.03 -2.70
N GLY A 136 13.51 -11.16 -2.20
CA GLY A 136 14.17 -10.12 -1.43
C GLY A 136 15.07 -9.27 -2.31
N ASP A 137 14.92 -7.96 -2.22
CA ASP A 137 15.85 -6.99 -2.79
C ASP A 137 16.56 -6.27 -1.64
N LEU A 138 17.70 -6.83 -1.22
CA LEU A 138 18.47 -6.26 -0.12
C LEU A 138 19.13 -4.92 -0.51
N GLY A 139 19.33 -4.68 -1.80
CA GLY A 139 19.87 -3.41 -2.29
C GLY A 139 18.91 -2.24 -2.07
N GLN A 140 17.61 -2.53 -2.11
CA GLN A 140 16.54 -1.57 -1.84
C GLN A 140 15.91 -1.73 -0.45
N SER A 141 16.43 -2.66 0.36
CA SER A 141 15.83 -3.05 1.66
C SER A 141 14.34 -3.40 1.51
N ALA A 142 13.99 -4.15 0.47
CA ALA A 142 12.63 -4.48 0.12
C ALA A 142 12.36 -5.98 0.05
N LEU A 143 11.17 -6.39 0.47
CA LEU A 143 10.57 -7.68 0.20
C LEU A 143 9.46 -7.49 -0.82
N LEU A 144 9.58 -8.16 -1.95
CA LEU A 144 8.59 -8.12 -3.03
C LEU A 144 7.75 -9.39 -2.96
N VAL A 145 6.45 -9.23 -2.78
CA VAL A 145 5.48 -10.32 -2.73
C VAL A 145 4.49 -10.14 -3.86
N SER A 146 4.49 -11.06 -4.82
CA SER A 146 3.52 -11.09 -5.90
C SER A 146 2.47 -12.12 -5.58
N VAL A 147 1.23 -11.69 -5.36
CA VAL A 147 0.08 -12.54 -5.05
C VAL A 147 -0.90 -12.50 -6.20
N PRO A 148 -1.35 -13.66 -6.73
CA PRO A 148 -2.36 -13.69 -7.77
C PRO A 148 -3.63 -12.92 -7.37
N GLN A 149 -4.16 -12.10 -8.28
CA GLN A 149 -5.36 -11.30 -8.05
C GLN A 149 -6.58 -12.14 -7.63
N ALA A 150 -6.62 -13.39 -8.05
CA ALA A 150 -7.68 -14.33 -7.67
C ALA A 150 -7.79 -14.54 -6.14
N TYR A 151 -6.69 -14.36 -5.40
CA TYR A 151 -6.63 -14.50 -3.95
C TYR A 151 -6.91 -13.22 -3.19
N LEU A 152 -6.85 -12.07 -3.86
CA LEU A 152 -7.02 -10.77 -3.22
C LEU A 152 -8.49 -10.34 -3.20
N GLU A 153 -8.87 -9.64 -2.14
CA GLU A 153 -10.21 -9.10 -1.96
C GLU A 153 -10.52 -8.02 -3.00
N TYR A 154 -9.51 -7.17 -3.28
CA TYR A 154 -9.59 -6.12 -4.27
C TYR A 154 -8.21 -5.83 -4.87
N THR A 155 -8.16 -5.35 -6.12
CA THR A 155 -6.92 -5.19 -6.88
C THR A 155 -6.67 -3.79 -7.42
N ASP A 156 -7.44 -2.79 -6.99
CA ASP A 156 -7.23 -1.40 -7.37
C ASP A 156 -6.05 -0.81 -6.57
N SER A 157 -5.16 -0.10 -7.27
CA SER A 157 -3.96 0.49 -6.66
C SER A 157 -4.28 1.69 -5.74
N GLU A 158 -5.46 2.27 -5.85
CA GLU A 158 -5.89 3.42 -5.05
C GLU A 158 -6.82 3.04 -3.88
N TRP A 159 -7.11 1.75 -3.71
CA TRP A 159 -8.00 1.26 -2.66
C TRP A 159 -7.24 0.44 -1.61
N ASP A 160 -7.40 0.82 -0.35
CA ASP A 160 -6.89 0.05 0.77
C ASP A 160 -7.95 -0.94 1.27
N PRO A 161 -7.60 -2.25 1.32
CA PRO A 161 -8.51 -3.27 1.83
C PRO A 161 -8.82 -3.04 3.31
N PRO A 162 -10.00 -3.46 3.81
CA PRO A 162 -10.38 -3.32 5.21
C PRO A 162 -9.38 -3.90 6.21
N SER A 163 -8.60 -4.91 5.80
CA SER A 163 -7.52 -5.51 6.60
C SER A 163 -6.37 -4.55 6.93
N ARG A 164 -6.24 -3.45 6.17
CA ARG A 164 -5.22 -2.41 6.39
C ARG A 164 -5.76 -1.18 7.10
N TRP A 165 -7.07 -1.12 7.33
CA TRP A 165 -7.65 0.05 7.98
C TRP A 165 -7.22 0.13 9.43
N ASP A 166 -6.68 1.28 9.80
CA ASP A 166 -6.34 1.58 11.19
C ASP A 166 -7.56 2.15 11.90
N ASP A 167 -7.92 1.55 13.02
CA ASP A 167 -8.97 2.06 13.90
C ASP A 167 -8.58 3.41 14.54
N GLY A 168 -7.32 3.81 14.45
CA GLY A 168 -6.78 5.01 15.06
C GLY A 168 -6.77 4.93 16.58
N ILE A 169 -6.41 6.03 17.20
CA ILE A 169 -6.36 6.13 18.65
C ILE A 169 -7.70 6.57 19.24
N PRO A 170 -8.14 6.03 20.39
CA PRO A 170 -9.24 6.60 21.15
C PRO A 170 -8.93 8.04 21.55
N GLY A 171 -9.87 8.95 21.32
CA GLY A 171 -9.64 10.35 21.61
C GLY A 171 -10.89 11.21 21.53
N LEU A 172 -10.79 12.40 22.13
CA LEU A 172 -11.76 13.47 22.02
C LEU A 172 -11.24 14.54 21.07
N ILE A 173 -12.09 15.04 20.23
CA ILE A 173 -11.80 16.14 19.30
C ILE A 173 -12.78 17.27 19.60
N ALA A 174 -12.27 18.48 19.72
CA ALA A 174 -13.08 19.68 19.82
C ALA A 174 -12.45 20.77 18.94
N ASP A 175 -13.22 21.23 18.00
CA ASP A 175 -12.90 22.37 17.15
C ASP A 175 -13.98 23.44 17.38
N TYR A 176 -13.59 24.70 17.52
CA TYR A 176 -14.55 25.77 17.71
C TYR A 176 -14.03 27.10 17.16
N SER A 177 -14.96 27.92 16.71
CA SER A 177 -14.75 29.30 16.32
C SER A 177 -15.81 30.17 17.00
N ILE A 178 -15.38 31.23 17.66
CA ILE A 178 -16.27 32.17 18.32
C ILE A 178 -15.92 33.58 17.82
N ASN A 179 -16.92 34.29 17.35
CA ASN A 179 -16.83 35.69 16.92
C ASN A 179 -17.72 36.55 17.80
N ALA A 180 -17.17 37.64 18.33
CA ALA A 180 -17.94 38.61 19.07
C ALA A 180 -17.73 39.99 18.44
N GLN A 181 -18.81 40.68 18.15
CA GLN A 181 -18.82 42.01 17.57
C GLN A 181 -19.72 42.94 18.38
N THR A 182 -19.21 44.11 18.71
CA THR A 182 -19.98 45.19 19.31
C THR A 182 -20.04 46.35 18.36
N ARG A 183 -21.23 46.83 18.06
CA ARG A 183 -21.45 48.05 17.26
C ARG A 183 -22.08 49.11 18.17
N HIS A 184 -21.46 50.25 18.21
CA HIS A 184 -21.94 51.40 18.95
C HIS A 184 -22.22 52.55 17.94
N GLU A 185 -23.46 53.02 17.91
CA GLU A 185 -23.85 54.16 17.04
C GLU A 185 -24.12 55.39 17.90
N ASN A 186 -23.50 56.53 17.54
CA ASN A 186 -23.76 57.79 18.25
C ASN A 186 -25.20 58.26 17.98
N GLY A 187 -26.07 58.16 19.00
CA GLY A 187 -27.47 58.52 18.89
C GLY A 187 -28.36 57.43 18.28
N GLY A 188 -27.87 56.21 18.23
CA GLY A 188 -28.58 55.02 17.76
C GLY A 188 -28.46 53.86 18.74
N ASP A 189 -28.88 52.66 18.31
CA ASP A 189 -28.91 51.47 19.09
C ASP A 189 -27.50 50.82 19.20
N ASP A 190 -27.14 50.35 20.40
CA ASP A 190 -25.98 49.51 20.60
C ASP A 190 -26.33 48.05 20.34
N THR A 191 -25.55 47.38 19.48
CA THR A 191 -25.75 45.99 19.14
C THR A 191 -24.53 45.17 19.51
N ASN A 192 -24.76 44.08 20.25
CA ASN A 192 -23.76 43.08 20.55
C ASN A 192 -24.16 41.75 19.87
N ASP A 193 -23.30 41.29 18.98
CA ASP A 193 -23.47 40.02 18.26
C ASP A 193 -22.39 39.03 18.69
N ILE A 194 -22.80 37.85 19.11
CA ILE A 194 -21.88 36.77 19.41
C ILE A 194 -22.34 35.56 18.58
N SER A 195 -21.44 35.07 17.74
CA SER A 195 -21.70 33.84 16.97
C SER A 195 -20.61 32.81 17.22
N GLY A 196 -20.99 31.56 17.27
CA GLY A 196 -20.06 30.46 17.46
C GLY A 196 -20.48 29.24 16.69
N ASN A 197 -19.51 28.51 16.21
CA ASN A 197 -19.70 27.20 15.58
C ASN A 197 -18.54 26.28 15.91
N GLY A 198 -18.76 24.97 15.82
CA GLY A 198 -17.72 24.01 16.04
C GLY A 198 -18.18 22.60 15.89
N THR A 199 -17.22 21.68 15.99
CA THR A 199 -17.44 20.24 15.94
C THR A 199 -16.89 19.62 17.19
N VAL A 200 -17.63 18.75 17.84
CA VAL A 200 -17.13 17.87 18.90
C VAL A 200 -17.21 16.44 18.43
N GLY A 201 -16.23 15.64 18.82
CA GLY A 201 -16.19 14.26 18.38
C GLY A 201 -15.47 13.34 19.32
N VAL A 202 -15.79 12.05 19.20
CA VAL A 202 -15.13 10.98 19.94
C VAL A 202 -14.78 9.84 18.99
N ASN A 203 -13.57 9.29 19.17
CA ASN A 203 -13.10 8.09 18.50
C ASN A 203 -13.02 6.96 19.53
N VAL A 204 -13.66 5.82 19.25
CA VAL A 204 -13.60 4.62 20.08
C VAL A 204 -13.57 3.40 19.17
N GLY A 205 -12.41 2.75 19.05
CA GLY A 205 -12.19 1.68 18.06
C GLY A 205 -12.58 2.15 16.64
N PRO A 206 -13.37 1.37 15.89
CA PRO A 206 -13.78 1.75 14.52
C PRO A 206 -14.82 2.88 14.48
N TRP A 207 -15.36 3.30 15.63
CA TRP A 207 -16.43 4.29 15.69
C TRP A 207 -15.90 5.72 15.71
N ARG A 208 -16.50 6.56 14.88
CA ARG A 208 -16.23 8.00 14.76
C ARG A 208 -17.52 8.78 14.90
N LEU A 209 -17.78 9.27 16.12
CA LEU A 209 -18.94 10.13 16.36
C LEU A 209 -18.53 11.59 16.18
N ARG A 210 -19.34 12.37 15.49
CA ARG A 210 -19.17 13.81 15.28
C ARG A 210 -20.49 14.49 15.50
N ALA A 211 -20.46 15.64 16.18
CA ALA A 211 -21.61 16.52 16.35
C ALA A 211 -21.15 17.96 16.04
N ASP A 212 -21.81 18.55 15.08
CA ASP A 212 -21.61 19.94 14.71
C ASP A 212 -22.60 20.80 15.46
N TRP A 213 -22.16 21.96 15.92
CA TRP A 213 -23.00 22.90 16.61
C TRP A 213 -22.80 24.31 16.06
N GLN A 214 -23.89 25.10 16.11
CA GLN A 214 -23.88 26.50 15.78
C GLN A 214 -24.75 27.23 16.79
N SER A 215 -24.31 28.42 17.23
CA SER A 215 -25.05 29.27 18.16
C SER A 215 -24.87 30.72 17.77
N ASP A 216 -25.95 31.46 17.71
CA ASP A 216 -25.97 32.88 17.46
C ASP A 216 -26.72 33.58 18.62
N TYR A 217 -26.14 34.66 19.11
CA TYR A 217 -26.71 35.50 20.14
C TYR A 217 -26.59 36.95 19.71
N GLN A 218 -27.73 37.65 19.61
CA GLN A 218 -27.80 39.06 19.30
C GLN A 218 -28.49 39.81 20.46
N HIS A 219 -27.89 40.89 20.94
CA HIS A 219 -28.47 41.76 21.95
C HIS A 219 -28.41 43.20 21.46
N THR A 220 -29.57 43.82 21.33
CA THR A 220 -29.71 45.21 20.94
C THR A 220 -30.23 46.00 22.11
N ARG A 221 -29.54 47.09 22.46
CA ARG A 221 -29.98 48.04 23.48
C ARG A 221 -30.32 49.35 22.79
N SER A 222 -31.60 49.71 22.86
CA SER A 222 -32.10 51.02 22.37
C SER A 222 -31.73 52.10 23.36
N ASN A 223 -31.15 53.23 22.88
CA ASN A 223 -30.81 54.39 23.67
C ASN A 223 -31.89 55.45 23.57
N ASP A 224 -33.17 55.09 23.31
CA ASP A 224 -34.29 56.03 23.31
C ASP A 224 -34.62 56.44 24.77
N ASP A 225 -34.60 57.75 25.02
CA ASP A 225 -34.76 58.32 26.36
C ASP A 225 -36.13 57.96 26.96
N GLY A 226 -36.24 56.82 27.61
CA GLY A 226 -37.40 56.51 28.45
C GLY A 226 -37.86 55.07 28.64
N ASP A 227 -37.48 54.14 27.78
CA ASP A 227 -37.94 52.75 28.01
C ASP A 227 -36.87 51.72 27.56
N THR A 228 -36.34 50.95 28.50
CA THR A 228 -35.36 49.91 28.25
C THR A 228 -36.07 48.63 27.85
N ASP A 229 -36.40 48.46 26.58
CA ASP A 229 -36.81 47.14 26.05
C ASP A 229 -35.56 46.28 25.76
N ASP A 230 -35.32 45.35 26.69
CA ASP A 230 -34.28 44.32 26.57
C ASP A 230 -34.83 43.14 25.74
N SER A 231 -34.61 43.17 24.44
CA SER A 231 -35.00 42.07 23.55
C SER A 231 -33.79 41.18 23.21
N GLY A 232 -33.60 40.15 23.96
CA GLY A 232 -32.63 39.10 23.63
C GLY A 232 -33.27 37.95 22.84
N ASP A 233 -32.85 37.72 21.60
CA ASP A 233 -33.28 36.55 20.82
C ASP A 233 -32.17 35.51 20.84
N ARG A 234 -32.48 34.30 21.33
CA ARG A 234 -31.52 33.19 21.40
C ARG A 234 -31.96 32.09 20.43
N LYS A 235 -31.18 31.86 19.41
CA LYS A 235 -31.36 30.69 18.52
C LYS A 235 -30.21 29.75 18.65
N SER A 236 -30.46 28.50 19.01
CA SER A 236 -29.52 27.39 18.93
C SER A 236 -30.06 26.36 17.96
N VAL A 237 -29.23 25.95 17.00
CA VAL A 237 -29.51 24.87 16.06
C VAL A 237 -28.51 23.77 16.31
N VAL A 238 -29.00 22.55 16.47
CA VAL A 238 -28.21 21.32 16.61
C VAL A 238 -28.02 20.70 15.24
#